data_6222a0f7a64dc82dc26b0f2b6963bd9f
#
_entry.id   6222a0f7a64dc82dc26b0f2b6963bd9f
#
_cell.length_a   1.000
_cell.length_b   1.000
_cell.length_c   1.000
_cell.angle_alpha   90.00
_cell.angle_beta   90.00
_cell.angle_gamma   90.00
#
_symmetry.space_group_name_H-M   'P 1'
#
loop_
_entity.id
_entity.type
_entity.pdbx_description
1 polymer ?
#
loop_
_entity_poly.entity_id
_entity_poly.type
_entity_poly.pdbx_seq_one_letter_code
_entity_poly.pdbx_strand_id
1 'polypeptide(L)'
;FTAQACTIKKYKKLYNAKAVVVDGNGLGAGLIDELLKESFDPITKESLGCWDTINDDNEPEVPDIAEKILYNLKAQSAQSKIVTNFIDVVDSGKFRMLENKQQSDFTELEYEDFDNCVAPYLQTDCLFEEIANLKLKHLNNGGVTIEKVVSKLDKDRVSATLYVLWLINEFYRDVYSQSDYDYEVLIN
;
A
#
# COMPACT_ATOMS: atom_id res chain seq x y z
N PHE A 1 4.01 -17.83 2.74
CA PHE A 1 4.54 -16.51 2.32
C PHE A 1 5.07 -16.52 0.89
N THR A 2 5.67 -17.61 0.38
CA THR A 2 6.25 -17.66 -0.97
C THR A 2 5.24 -17.30 -2.06
N ALA A 3 4.02 -17.85 -2.02
CA ALA A 3 2.97 -17.51 -2.99
C ALA A 3 2.56 -16.03 -2.90
N GLN A 4 2.49 -15.47 -1.69
CA GLN A 4 2.18 -14.05 -1.46
C GLN A 4 3.30 -13.16 -2.01
N ALA A 5 4.55 -13.50 -1.75
CA ALA A 5 5.70 -12.76 -2.28
C ALA A 5 5.71 -12.73 -3.82
N CYS A 6 5.46 -13.89 -4.47
CA CYS A 6 5.33 -13.95 -5.93
C CYS A 6 4.19 -13.05 -6.43
N THR A 7 3.04 -13.06 -5.77
CA THR A 7 1.89 -12.21 -6.16
C THR A 7 2.23 -10.72 -6.02
N ILE A 8 2.85 -10.32 -4.92
CA ILE A 8 3.26 -8.93 -4.69
C ILE A 8 4.27 -8.47 -5.76
N LYS A 9 5.26 -9.30 -6.08
CA LYS A 9 6.25 -9.00 -7.12
C LYS A 9 5.60 -8.86 -8.51
N LYS A 10 4.60 -9.70 -8.83
CA LYS A 10 3.81 -9.55 -10.06
C LYS A 10 3.06 -8.22 -10.10
N TYR A 11 2.40 -7.83 -9.02
CA TYR A 11 1.70 -6.55 -8.94
C TYR A 11 2.67 -5.37 -9.04
N LYS A 12 3.84 -5.43 -8.40
CA LYS A 12 4.87 -4.41 -8.57
C LYS A 12 5.24 -4.22 -10.04
N LYS A 13 5.44 -5.32 -10.77
CA LYS A 13 5.75 -5.29 -12.21
C LYS A 13 4.56 -4.74 -13.02
N LEU A 14 3.34 -5.22 -12.74
CA LEU A 14 2.11 -4.82 -13.44
C LEU A 14 1.82 -3.33 -13.30
N TYR A 15 1.93 -2.79 -12.09
CA TYR A 15 1.62 -1.38 -11.80
C TYR A 15 2.85 -0.47 -11.85
N ASN A 16 4.02 -1.00 -12.23
CA ASN A 16 5.29 -0.25 -12.23
C ASN A 16 5.55 0.49 -10.90
N ALA A 17 5.19 -0.16 -9.78
CA ALA A 17 5.35 0.44 -8.48
C ALA A 17 6.82 0.75 -8.16
N LYS A 18 7.10 1.92 -7.60
CA LYS A 18 8.46 2.40 -7.30
C LYS A 18 8.94 2.01 -5.91
N ALA A 19 8.02 1.71 -5.02
CA ALA A 19 8.31 1.20 -3.68
C ALA A 19 7.18 0.30 -3.21
N VAL A 20 7.49 -0.59 -2.28
CA VAL A 20 6.54 -1.48 -1.63
C VAL A 20 6.75 -1.39 -0.12
N VAL A 21 5.70 -1.09 0.62
CA VAL A 21 5.75 -1.05 2.08
C VAL A 21 5.09 -2.28 2.68
N VAL A 22 5.77 -2.91 3.62
CA VAL A 22 5.27 -4.09 4.34
C VAL A 22 5.36 -3.83 5.84
N ASP A 23 4.29 -4.13 6.58
CA ASP A 23 4.35 -4.14 8.04
C ASP A 23 5.20 -5.33 8.52
N GLY A 24 6.43 -5.04 8.90
CA GLY A 24 7.39 -6.04 9.36
C GLY A 24 7.20 -6.52 10.80
N ASN A 25 6.06 -6.21 11.44
CA ASN A 25 5.75 -6.75 12.76
C ASN A 25 5.17 -8.17 12.64
N GLY A 26 5.57 -9.05 13.54
CA GLY A 26 5.01 -10.40 13.63
C GLY A 26 5.15 -11.20 12.34
N LEU A 27 4.03 -11.62 11.76
CA LEU A 27 4.02 -12.43 10.54
C LEU A 27 4.61 -11.72 9.30
N GLY A 28 4.61 -10.38 9.28
CA GLY A 28 5.17 -9.63 8.18
C GLY A 28 6.67 -9.79 8.01
N ALA A 29 7.40 -10.11 9.08
CA ALA A 29 8.83 -10.43 8.97
C ALA A 29 9.08 -11.62 8.03
N GLY A 30 8.29 -12.69 8.16
CA GLY A 30 8.42 -13.85 7.27
C GLY A 30 8.05 -13.55 5.80
N LEU A 31 7.18 -12.58 5.55
CA LEU A 31 6.91 -12.11 4.19
C LEU A 31 8.09 -11.29 3.64
N ILE A 32 8.70 -10.45 4.46
CA ILE A 32 9.92 -9.70 4.09
C ILE A 32 11.02 -10.67 3.70
N ASP A 33 11.30 -11.70 4.51
CA ASP A 33 12.31 -12.71 4.22
C ASP A 33 12.10 -13.39 2.85
N GLU A 34 10.84 -13.64 2.47
CA GLU A 34 10.51 -14.20 1.15
C GLU A 34 10.66 -13.17 0.00
N LEU A 35 10.41 -11.90 0.26
CA LEU A 35 10.59 -10.84 -0.74
C LEU A 35 12.07 -10.56 -1.05
N LEU A 36 12.96 -10.79 -0.08
CA LEU A 36 14.41 -10.67 -0.23
C LEU A 36 15.04 -11.82 -1.05
N LYS A 37 14.30 -12.89 -1.32
CA LYS A 37 14.77 -14.01 -2.15
C LYS A 37 14.51 -13.76 -3.62
N GLU A 38 15.35 -14.33 -4.49
CA GLU A 38 15.01 -14.44 -5.89
C GLU A 38 13.77 -15.34 -6.06
N SER A 39 12.83 -14.92 -6.87
CA SER A 39 11.60 -15.65 -7.10
C SER A 39 11.27 -15.74 -8.58
N PHE A 40 10.53 -16.78 -8.94
CA PHE A 40 10.12 -17.03 -10.32
C PHE A 40 8.60 -17.19 -10.38
N ASP A 41 8.01 -16.71 -11.47
CA ASP A 41 6.61 -16.95 -11.74
C ASP A 41 6.34 -18.46 -11.82
N PRO A 42 5.42 -19.00 -11.01
CA PRO A 42 5.14 -20.43 -11.00
C PRO A 42 4.62 -20.96 -12.34
N ILE A 43 3.99 -20.11 -13.17
CA ILE A 43 3.40 -20.45 -14.47
C ILE A 43 4.39 -20.22 -15.61
N THR A 44 4.86 -18.97 -15.77
CA THR A 44 5.70 -18.56 -16.89
C THR A 44 7.18 -18.91 -16.70
N LYS A 45 7.60 -19.20 -15.46
CA LYS A 45 8.99 -19.40 -15.05
C LYS A 45 9.90 -18.17 -15.24
N GLU A 46 9.35 -17.02 -15.55
CA GLU A 46 10.10 -15.76 -15.61
C GLU A 46 10.58 -15.35 -14.24
N SER A 47 11.76 -14.73 -14.17
CA SER A 47 12.26 -14.15 -12.92
C SER A 47 11.38 -12.96 -12.51
N LEU A 48 10.99 -12.95 -11.25
CA LEU A 48 10.30 -11.84 -10.58
C LEU A 48 11.28 -10.95 -9.81
N GLY A 49 12.58 -11.29 -9.88
CA GLY A 49 13.66 -10.56 -9.26
C GLY A 49 13.88 -10.87 -7.78
N CYS A 50 14.93 -10.29 -7.26
CA CYS A 50 15.30 -10.22 -5.85
C CYS A 50 15.13 -8.78 -5.38
N TRP A 51 14.59 -8.56 -4.19
CA TRP A 51 14.42 -7.22 -3.63
C TRP A 51 15.38 -6.98 -2.48
N ASP A 52 15.68 -5.71 -2.23
CA ASP A 52 16.43 -5.24 -1.07
C ASP A 52 15.61 -4.21 -0.31
N THR A 53 15.90 -4.05 0.97
CA THR A 53 15.25 -3.08 1.84
C THR A 53 15.87 -1.68 1.68
N ILE A 54 15.02 -0.65 1.80
CA ILE A 54 15.43 0.75 1.75
C ILE A 54 15.92 1.22 3.12
N ASN A 55 15.35 0.67 4.20
CA ASN A 55 15.47 1.19 5.56
C ASN A 55 15.88 0.15 6.61
N ASP A 56 16.35 -0.99 6.18
CA ASP A 56 16.76 -2.08 7.07
C ASP A 56 18.06 -2.68 6.54
N ASP A 57 18.83 -3.32 7.43
CA ASP A 57 20.12 -3.96 7.10
C ASP A 57 19.95 -5.45 6.76
N ASN A 58 18.75 -5.89 6.42
CA ASN A 58 18.48 -7.25 5.97
C ASN A 58 19.15 -7.46 4.60
N GLU A 59 19.99 -8.51 4.52
CA GLU A 59 20.69 -8.83 3.29
C GLU A 59 19.79 -9.62 2.32
N PRO A 60 19.66 -9.18 1.05
CA PRO A 60 18.97 -9.94 0.03
C PRO A 60 19.75 -11.20 -0.37
N GLU A 61 19.05 -12.22 -0.89
CA GLU A 61 19.67 -13.49 -1.31
C GLU A 61 20.73 -13.29 -2.40
N VAL A 62 20.49 -12.34 -3.32
CA VAL A 62 21.41 -12.02 -4.41
C VAL A 62 21.65 -10.52 -4.46
N PRO A 63 22.59 -9.97 -3.67
CA PRO A 63 22.80 -8.53 -3.52
C PRO A 63 23.09 -7.79 -4.83
N ASP A 64 23.82 -8.40 -5.74
CA ASP A 64 24.26 -7.78 -6.99
C ASP A 64 23.11 -7.41 -7.95
N ILE A 65 21.97 -8.07 -7.84
CA ILE A 65 20.81 -7.86 -8.71
C ILE A 65 19.57 -7.40 -7.95
N ALA A 66 19.67 -7.24 -6.62
CA ALA A 66 18.54 -6.89 -5.78
C ALA A 66 18.08 -5.45 -6.04
N GLU A 67 16.77 -5.28 -6.27
CA GLU A 67 16.14 -3.98 -6.47
C GLU A 67 15.78 -3.36 -5.11
N LYS A 68 16.33 -2.19 -4.79
CA LYS A 68 16.15 -1.51 -3.51
C LYS A 68 14.82 -0.75 -3.48
N ILE A 69 13.73 -1.45 -3.16
CA ILE A 69 12.36 -0.95 -3.23
C ILE A 69 11.48 -1.32 -2.04
N LEU A 70 11.95 -2.23 -1.17
CA LEU A 70 11.16 -2.74 -0.06
C LEU A 70 11.34 -1.87 1.18
N TYR A 71 10.24 -1.36 1.73
CA TYR A 71 10.24 -0.63 2.99
C TYR A 71 9.67 -1.50 4.12
N ASN A 72 10.52 -1.83 5.09
CA ASN A 72 10.14 -2.55 6.30
C ASN A 72 9.55 -1.58 7.32
N LEU A 73 8.23 -1.47 7.36
CA LEU A 73 7.53 -0.61 8.31
C LEU A 73 7.35 -1.31 9.65
N LYS A 74 7.77 -0.68 10.73
CA LYS A 74 7.46 -1.09 12.11
C LYS A 74 6.19 -0.36 12.57
N ALA A 75 5.04 -0.78 12.02
CA ALA A 75 3.77 -0.06 12.17
C ALA A 75 3.34 0.14 13.63
N GLN A 76 3.62 -0.80 14.52
CA GLN A 76 3.29 -0.67 15.94
C GLN A 76 4.00 0.52 16.61
N SER A 77 5.28 0.74 16.32
CA SER A 77 6.04 1.85 16.89
C SER A 77 5.71 3.20 16.26
N ALA A 78 5.27 3.20 15.00
CA ALA A 78 4.94 4.40 14.25
C ALA A 78 3.43 4.72 14.21
N GLN A 79 2.58 3.93 14.87
CA GLN A 79 1.13 3.95 14.74
C GLN A 79 0.51 5.36 14.85
N SER A 80 0.89 6.13 15.86
CA SER A 80 0.33 7.46 16.06
C SER A 80 0.72 8.41 14.92
N LYS A 81 1.96 8.35 14.44
CA LYS A 81 2.42 9.18 13.31
C LYS A 81 1.72 8.81 12.02
N ILE A 82 1.52 7.51 11.77
CA ILE A 82 0.81 6.99 10.60
C ILE A 82 -0.64 7.49 10.59
N VAL A 83 -1.33 7.40 11.72
CA VAL A 83 -2.73 7.86 11.85
C VAL A 83 -2.84 9.37 11.69
N THR A 84 -1.95 10.13 12.35
CA THR A 84 -1.94 11.60 12.22
C THR A 84 -1.67 12.02 10.78
N ASN A 85 -0.71 11.39 10.10
CA ASN A 85 -0.44 11.66 8.69
C ASN A 85 -1.68 11.43 7.80
N PHE A 86 -2.42 10.35 8.04
CA PHE A 86 -3.65 10.09 7.29
C PHE A 86 -4.68 11.18 7.48
N ILE A 87 -4.90 11.62 8.73
CA ILE A 87 -5.82 12.70 9.05
C ILE A 87 -5.40 13.98 8.31
N ASP A 88 -4.13 14.34 8.38
CA ASP A 88 -3.58 15.55 7.74
C ASP A 88 -3.76 15.52 6.21
N VAL A 89 -3.54 14.36 5.58
CA VAL A 89 -3.72 14.17 4.14
C VAL A 89 -5.19 14.29 3.73
N VAL A 90 -6.12 13.73 4.53
CA VAL A 90 -7.56 13.83 4.29
C VAL A 90 -8.04 15.26 4.50
N ASP A 91 -7.70 15.88 5.63
CA ASP A 91 -8.14 17.23 5.98
C ASP A 91 -7.61 18.29 5.01
N SER A 92 -6.40 18.06 4.47
CA SER A 92 -5.84 18.94 3.42
C SER A 92 -6.42 18.73 2.02
N GLY A 93 -7.34 17.78 1.85
CA GLY A 93 -7.97 17.44 0.55
C GLY A 93 -7.03 16.80 -0.46
N LYS A 94 -5.89 16.28 -0.01
CA LYS A 94 -4.89 15.62 -0.87
C LYS A 94 -5.23 14.15 -1.14
N PHE A 95 -6.09 13.54 -0.32
CA PHE A 95 -6.54 12.18 -0.53
C PHE A 95 -7.77 12.17 -1.43
N ARG A 96 -7.62 11.58 -2.61
CA ARG A 96 -8.70 11.42 -3.59
C ARG A 96 -8.94 9.95 -3.85
N MET A 97 -10.18 9.57 -4.00
CA MET A 97 -10.61 8.21 -4.34
C MET A 97 -11.46 8.26 -5.61
N LEU A 98 -11.65 7.09 -6.22
CA LEU A 98 -12.51 6.98 -7.40
C LEU A 98 -13.92 7.41 -7.03
N GLU A 99 -14.54 8.20 -7.90
CA GLU A 99 -15.95 8.53 -7.79
C GLU A 99 -16.79 7.28 -8.05
N ASN A 100 -17.87 7.14 -7.28
CA ASN A 100 -18.79 6.01 -7.47
C ASN A 100 -19.43 6.11 -8.87
N LYS A 101 -19.20 5.08 -9.70
CA LYS A 101 -19.85 4.96 -11.01
C LYS A 101 -21.06 4.06 -10.89
N GLN A 102 -22.12 4.41 -11.59
CA GLN A 102 -23.31 3.57 -11.67
C GLN A 102 -23.06 2.38 -12.60
N GLN A 103 -23.70 1.26 -12.33
CA GLN A 103 -23.59 0.05 -13.16
C GLN A 103 -23.91 0.31 -14.64
N SER A 104 -24.78 1.30 -14.91
CA SER A 104 -25.09 1.78 -16.28
C SER A 104 -23.90 2.31 -17.06
N ASP A 105 -22.88 2.81 -16.36
CA ASP A 105 -21.69 3.40 -16.99
C ASP A 105 -20.76 2.33 -17.60
N PHE A 106 -21.03 1.07 -17.33
CA PHE A 106 -20.24 -0.09 -17.78
C PHE A 106 -21.00 -1.00 -18.75
N THR A 107 -22.20 -0.64 -19.18
CA THR A 107 -23.09 -1.50 -19.99
C THR A 107 -22.58 -1.83 -21.40
N GLU A 108 -21.61 -1.07 -21.90
CA GLU A 108 -21.02 -1.26 -23.25
C GLU A 108 -19.76 -2.13 -23.23
N LEU A 109 -19.30 -2.60 -22.05
CA LEU A 109 -18.09 -3.39 -21.93
C LEU A 109 -18.35 -4.89 -22.15
N GLU A 110 -17.41 -5.57 -22.81
CA GLU A 110 -17.40 -7.03 -22.88
C GLU A 110 -17.20 -7.63 -21.47
N TYR A 111 -17.69 -8.84 -21.24
CA TYR A 111 -17.76 -9.45 -19.91
C TYR A 111 -16.39 -9.59 -19.21
N GLU A 112 -15.32 -9.88 -19.96
CA GLU A 112 -13.97 -9.98 -19.42
C GLU A 112 -13.38 -8.62 -19.01
N ASP A 113 -13.77 -7.56 -19.70
CA ASP A 113 -13.34 -6.20 -19.38
C ASP A 113 -14.15 -5.58 -18.24
N PHE A 114 -15.41 -6.02 -18.08
CA PHE A 114 -16.31 -5.54 -17.04
C PHE A 114 -15.73 -5.75 -15.65
N ASP A 115 -15.28 -6.95 -15.30
CA ASP A 115 -14.72 -7.25 -13.98
C ASP A 115 -13.46 -6.42 -13.69
N ASN A 116 -12.60 -6.26 -14.68
CA ASN A 116 -11.38 -5.44 -14.55
C ASN A 116 -11.69 -3.94 -14.37
N CYS A 117 -12.72 -3.44 -15.02
CA CYS A 117 -13.13 -2.04 -14.92
C CYS A 117 -13.90 -1.74 -13.64
N VAL A 118 -14.72 -2.68 -13.15
CA VAL A 118 -15.57 -2.50 -11.95
C VAL A 118 -14.80 -2.76 -10.66
N ALA A 119 -13.85 -3.71 -10.67
CA ALA A 119 -13.11 -4.10 -9.46
C ALA A 119 -12.50 -2.92 -8.69
N PRO A 120 -11.86 -1.90 -9.31
CA PRO A 120 -11.32 -0.75 -8.58
C PRO A 120 -12.37 0.04 -7.79
N TYR A 121 -13.58 0.18 -8.36
CA TYR A 121 -14.69 0.88 -7.69
C TYR A 121 -15.22 0.08 -6.51
N LEU A 122 -15.41 -1.24 -6.67
CA LEU A 122 -15.81 -2.11 -5.58
C LEU A 122 -14.77 -2.10 -4.43
N GLN A 123 -13.48 -2.11 -4.76
CA GLN A 123 -12.42 -2.01 -3.74
C GLN A 123 -12.43 -0.64 -3.06
N THR A 124 -12.78 0.42 -3.77
CA THR A 124 -12.95 1.76 -3.21
C THR A 124 -14.13 1.81 -2.25
N ASP A 125 -15.28 1.24 -2.61
CA ASP A 125 -16.45 1.17 -1.74
C ASP A 125 -16.14 0.37 -0.46
N CYS A 126 -15.45 -0.77 -0.58
CA CYS A 126 -14.99 -1.54 0.57
C CYS A 126 -14.04 -0.70 1.47
N LEU A 127 -13.15 0.10 0.88
CA LEU A 127 -12.28 0.99 1.65
C LEU A 127 -13.10 2.05 2.41
N PHE A 128 -14.13 2.63 1.79
CA PHE A 128 -15.05 3.56 2.47
C PHE A 128 -15.76 2.90 3.65
N GLU A 129 -16.26 1.68 3.49
CA GLU A 129 -16.90 0.93 4.58
C GLU A 129 -15.93 0.66 5.72
N GLU A 130 -14.70 0.27 5.42
CA GLU A 130 -13.65 0.08 6.43
C GLU A 130 -13.34 1.39 7.16
N ILE A 131 -13.21 2.53 6.45
CA ILE A 131 -12.98 3.85 7.06
C ILE A 131 -14.15 4.24 7.95
N ALA A 132 -15.39 4.07 7.49
CA ALA A 132 -16.60 4.39 8.27
C ALA A 132 -16.73 3.53 9.55
N ASN A 133 -16.11 2.35 9.57
CA ASN A 133 -16.06 1.48 10.74
C ASN A 133 -14.96 1.83 11.73
N LEU A 134 -14.24 2.92 11.56
CA LEU A 134 -13.15 3.32 12.44
C LEU A 134 -13.56 4.46 13.36
N LYS A 135 -12.97 4.48 14.53
CA LYS A 135 -13.00 5.60 15.46
C LYS A 135 -11.58 5.93 15.93
N LEU A 136 -11.34 7.20 16.16
CA LEU A 136 -10.11 7.65 16.79
C LEU A 136 -10.14 7.35 18.29
N LYS A 137 -9.00 6.93 18.81
CA LYS A 137 -8.76 6.74 20.23
C LYS A 137 -7.49 7.46 20.63
N HIS A 138 -7.63 8.33 21.62
CA HIS A 138 -6.49 8.98 22.25
C HIS A 138 -5.81 8.03 23.22
N LEU A 139 -4.48 8.00 23.16
CA LEU A 139 -3.64 7.21 24.05
C LEU A 139 -3.19 8.06 25.25
N ASN A 140 -2.87 7.42 26.37
CA ASN A 140 -2.44 8.11 27.59
C ASN A 140 -1.12 8.91 27.42
N ASN A 141 -0.33 8.57 26.41
CA ASN A 141 0.91 9.27 26.06
C ASN A 141 0.70 10.47 25.11
N GLY A 142 -0.54 10.89 24.89
CA GLY A 142 -0.90 11.98 23.95
C GLY A 142 -0.96 11.57 22.48
N GLY A 143 -0.64 10.32 22.15
CA GLY A 143 -0.76 9.80 20.79
C GLY A 143 -2.20 9.46 20.41
N VAL A 144 -2.38 9.12 19.12
CA VAL A 144 -3.68 8.68 18.58
C VAL A 144 -3.54 7.31 17.93
N THR A 145 -4.61 6.55 17.96
CA THR A 145 -4.74 5.28 17.24
C THR A 145 -6.15 5.15 16.68
N ILE A 146 -6.36 4.14 15.85
CA ILE A 146 -7.68 3.80 15.31
C ILE A 146 -8.14 2.46 15.86
N GLU A 147 -9.42 2.41 16.22
CA GLU A 147 -10.11 1.18 16.64
C GLU A 147 -11.30 0.90 15.74
N LYS A 148 -11.60 -0.38 15.52
CA LYS A 148 -12.81 -0.80 14.82
C LYS A 148 -14.03 -0.59 15.72
N VAL A 149 -15.09 -0.02 15.18
CA VAL A 149 -16.41 0.07 15.86
C VAL A 149 -17.05 -1.31 15.91
N VAL A 150 -17.07 -1.99 14.74
CA VAL A 150 -17.54 -3.38 14.62
C VAL A 150 -16.32 -4.27 14.43
N SER A 151 -16.00 -5.08 15.45
CA SER A 151 -14.76 -5.88 15.49
C SER A 151 -14.65 -6.93 14.38
N LYS A 152 -15.78 -7.40 13.84
CA LYS A 152 -15.83 -8.44 12.79
C LYS A 152 -15.48 -7.92 11.39
N LEU A 153 -15.61 -6.61 11.14
CA LEU A 153 -15.24 -6.02 9.85
C LEU A 153 -13.72 -5.91 9.74
N ASP A 154 -13.22 -6.09 8.53
CA ASP A 154 -11.79 -5.95 8.23
C ASP A 154 -11.37 -4.47 8.24
N LYS A 155 -10.08 -4.22 8.24
CA LYS A 155 -9.46 -2.90 8.09
C LYS A 155 -8.18 -2.96 7.26
N ASP A 156 -8.04 -4.00 6.45
CA ASP A 156 -6.77 -4.30 5.77
C ASP A 156 -6.48 -3.29 4.66
N ARG A 157 -7.52 -2.84 3.94
CA ARG A 157 -7.40 -1.78 2.93
C ARG A 157 -7.02 -0.45 3.55
N VAL A 158 -7.65 -0.11 4.69
CA VAL A 158 -7.28 1.09 5.44
C VAL A 158 -5.84 1.01 5.92
N SER A 159 -5.42 -0.11 6.50
CA SER A 159 -4.04 -0.29 6.94
C SER A 159 -3.04 -0.12 5.80
N ALA A 160 -3.31 -0.75 4.64
CA ALA A 160 -2.47 -0.60 3.46
C ALA A 160 -2.40 0.87 2.97
N THR A 161 -3.55 1.55 2.93
CA THR A 161 -3.64 2.97 2.55
C THR A 161 -2.84 3.85 3.51
N LEU A 162 -2.99 3.66 4.82
CA LEU A 162 -2.25 4.38 5.85
C LEU A 162 -0.73 4.22 5.68
N TYR A 163 -0.27 3.00 5.41
CA TYR A 163 1.15 2.70 5.24
C TYR A 163 1.73 3.34 3.98
N VAL A 164 1.00 3.30 2.87
CA VAL A 164 1.43 3.95 1.62
C VAL A 164 1.49 5.46 1.78
N LEU A 165 0.46 6.10 2.36
CA LEU A 165 0.44 7.54 2.59
C LEU A 165 1.56 7.99 3.55
N TRP A 166 1.85 7.18 4.57
CA TRP A 166 2.95 7.43 5.47
C TRP A 166 4.30 7.33 4.75
N LEU A 167 4.51 6.31 3.92
CA LEU A 167 5.72 6.14 3.11
C LEU A 167 5.92 7.31 2.15
N ILE A 168 4.86 7.76 1.47
CA ILE A 168 4.91 8.93 0.58
C ILE A 168 5.36 10.16 1.36
N ASN A 169 4.81 10.41 2.55
CA ASN A 169 5.18 11.56 3.35
C ASN A 169 6.64 11.50 3.84
N GLU A 170 7.14 10.33 4.25
CA GLU A 170 8.50 10.19 4.76
C GLU A 170 9.57 10.29 3.66
N PHE A 171 9.32 9.69 2.48
CA PHE A 171 10.33 9.61 1.42
C PHE A 171 10.23 10.70 0.36
N TYR A 172 9.01 11.15 0.08
CA TYR A 172 8.78 12.07 -1.03
C TYR A 172 8.49 13.50 -0.55
N ARG A 173 8.43 13.73 0.75
CA ARG A 173 8.21 15.06 1.32
C ARG A 173 9.23 16.08 0.79
N ASP A 174 10.51 15.71 0.77
CA ASP A 174 11.57 16.62 0.35
C ASP A 174 11.61 16.81 -1.17
N VAL A 175 11.18 15.83 -1.94
CA VAL A 175 11.03 15.92 -3.40
C VAL A 175 9.89 16.87 -3.77
N TYR A 176 8.76 16.79 -3.04
CA TYR A 176 7.60 17.65 -3.29
C TYR A 176 7.74 19.05 -2.70
N SER A 177 8.56 19.25 -1.67
CA SER A 177 8.84 20.58 -1.12
C SER A 177 9.77 21.41 -2.00
N GLN A 178 10.50 20.77 -2.93
CA GLN A 178 11.38 21.46 -3.88
C GLN A 178 10.71 21.76 -5.23
N SER A 179 9.57 21.15 -5.52
CA SER A 179 8.81 21.36 -6.75
C SER A 179 7.43 21.93 -6.45
N ASP A 180 7.31 23.25 -6.41
CA ASP A 180 6.01 23.94 -6.58
C ASP A 180 5.45 23.76 -8.00
N TYR A 181 6.08 22.93 -8.82
CA TYR A 181 5.78 22.67 -10.22
C TYR A 181 5.85 21.16 -10.47
N ASP A 182 4.73 20.53 -10.74
CA ASP A 182 4.50 19.23 -11.39
C ASP A 182 3.58 18.26 -10.65
N TYR A 183 2.46 18.77 -10.13
CA TYR A 183 1.33 17.88 -9.75
C TYR A 183 0.54 17.34 -10.95
N GLU A 184 0.85 17.76 -12.19
CA GLU A 184 0.12 17.33 -13.40
C GLU A 184 0.65 16.01 -14.02
N VAL A 185 1.79 15.47 -13.58
CA VAL A 185 2.44 14.33 -14.27
C VAL A 185 2.04 12.95 -13.71
N LEU A 186 1.29 12.88 -12.62
CA LEU A 186 0.92 11.59 -12.00
C LEU A 186 -0.52 11.12 -12.31
N ILE A 187 -1.24 11.80 -13.20
CA ILE A 187 -2.64 11.46 -13.57
C ILE A 187 -2.79 11.34 -15.09
N ASN A 188 -1.87 10.69 -15.77
CA ASN A 188 -2.08 10.23 -17.16
C ASN A 188 -1.72 8.76 -17.27
#